data_fa6c7858ccbcf8145b49e8f65aeb37b9
#
_entry.id   fa6c7858ccbcf8145b49e8f65aeb37b9
#
_cell.length_a   1.000
_cell.length_b   1.000
_cell.length_c   1.000
_cell.angle_alpha   90.00
_cell.angle_beta   90.00
_cell.angle_gamma   90.00
#
_symmetry.space_group_name_H-M   'P 1'
#
loop_
_entity.id
_entity.type
_entity.pdbx_description
1 polymer ?
#
loop_
_entity_poly.entity_id
_entity_poly.type
_entity_poly.pdbx_seq_one_letter_code
_entity_poly.pdbx_strand_id
1 'polypeptide(L)'
;MKNSNIFFGESCKAQFANIIYKHLMKREWFTNTDVMVEYLDKKSANELQYSVTKCKNYTQLKKAFNELKTALTDKMGTDYIESKGGNRDKSFRYTGSDPNPLEEMRKAMVINSIQQYCQFCQDSAGFFPTSWLEYFFKDCKDLLAIKKKRQEGKQILTSSLDRILSNFDLLPLLYENINKHTVLSIKYKPYEEKEAMDLVFHPQHLREYNGRWHLFGKAEDRTPEWTFDIAIDRIIGKPRELYKVKYEAAPANFYKEFFKDKVGVSHIPGNEAVDIIIRAHSINMYKLTETKPIHHSQKILSDFEEHEDGSYGDFSIHVELNNEFIGRILQMGDGLEVVSPENIRKIFADRIENMHRLYAKGTKASDGDS
;
A
#
# COMPACT_ATOMS: atom_id res chain seq x y z
N MET A 1 21.12 -7.50 -31.96
CA MET A 1 20.73 -8.67 -31.15
C MET A 1 20.04 -8.14 -29.89
N LYS A 2 18.78 -8.50 -29.66
CA LYS A 2 18.10 -8.16 -28.39
C LYS A 2 18.70 -9.06 -27.31
N ASN A 3 19.67 -8.57 -26.53
CA ASN A 3 20.10 -9.22 -25.31
C ASN A 3 18.94 -9.17 -24.31
N SER A 4 18.04 -10.16 -24.39
CA SER A 4 17.05 -10.37 -23.35
C SER A 4 17.81 -10.83 -22.10
N ASN A 5 17.85 -10.01 -21.08
CA ASN A 5 18.46 -10.38 -19.80
C ASN A 5 17.75 -11.63 -19.25
N ILE A 6 18.49 -12.71 -19.08
CA ILE A 6 17.96 -14.03 -18.68
C ILE A 6 17.29 -14.03 -17.30
N PHE A 7 17.62 -13.04 -16.46
CA PHE A 7 17.07 -12.90 -15.11
C PHE A 7 15.80 -12.06 -15.06
N PHE A 8 15.41 -11.42 -16.18
CA PHE A 8 14.34 -10.44 -16.18
C PHE A 8 12.96 -11.04 -16.42
N GLY A 9 11.99 -10.60 -15.60
CA GLY A 9 10.57 -10.92 -15.71
C GLY A 9 10.12 -12.08 -14.82
N GLU A 10 8.80 -12.25 -14.73
CA GLU A 10 8.15 -13.28 -13.91
C GLU A 10 7.99 -14.63 -14.62
N SER A 11 8.58 -14.80 -15.80
CA SER A 11 8.51 -16.06 -16.51
C SER A 11 9.16 -17.19 -15.71
N CYS A 12 8.61 -18.40 -15.80
CA CYS A 12 9.20 -19.60 -15.16
C CYS A 12 10.68 -19.74 -15.50
N LYS A 13 11.09 -19.37 -16.71
CA LYS A 13 12.49 -19.43 -17.15
C LYS A 13 13.37 -18.45 -16.37
N ALA A 14 12.93 -17.22 -16.16
CA ALA A 14 13.70 -16.21 -15.42
C ALA A 14 13.80 -16.59 -13.93
N GLN A 15 12.74 -17.13 -13.34
CA GLN A 15 12.75 -17.63 -11.97
C GLN A 15 13.76 -18.78 -11.82
N PHE A 16 13.75 -19.76 -12.72
CA PHE A 16 14.75 -20.83 -12.74
C PHE A 16 16.18 -20.30 -12.90
N ALA A 17 16.42 -19.32 -13.77
CA ALA A 17 17.73 -18.73 -13.96
C ALA A 17 18.24 -18.09 -12.66
N ASN A 18 17.40 -17.39 -11.92
CA ASN A 18 17.77 -16.82 -10.62
C ASN A 18 18.08 -17.89 -9.57
N ILE A 19 17.27 -18.95 -9.47
CA ILE A 19 17.51 -20.05 -8.52
C ILE A 19 18.81 -20.79 -8.87
N ILE A 20 19.00 -21.15 -10.14
CA ILE A 20 20.20 -21.85 -10.61
C ILE A 20 21.45 -21.00 -10.33
N TYR A 21 21.42 -19.71 -10.66
CA TYR A 21 22.54 -18.81 -10.41
C TYR A 21 22.88 -18.71 -8.92
N LYS A 22 21.88 -18.63 -8.04
CA LYS A 22 22.06 -18.66 -6.60
C LYS A 22 22.76 -19.94 -6.13
N HIS A 23 22.38 -21.11 -6.65
CA HIS A 23 23.04 -22.37 -6.36
C HIS A 23 24.49 -22.43 -6.88
N LEU A 24 24.74 -21.95 -8.09
CA LEU A 24 26.09 -21.87 -8.66
C LEU A 24 27.02 -20.99 -7.79
N MET A 25 26.51 -19.86 -7.30
CA MET A 25 27.33 -18.93 -6.49
C MET A 25 27.66 -19.45 -5.09
N LYS A 26 26.92 -20.44 -4.58
CA LYS A 26 27.29 -21.16 -3.36
C LYS A 26 28.52 -22.07 -3.54
N ARG A 27 28.88 -22.38 -4.79
CA ARG A 27 30.00 -23.28 -5.15
C ARG A 27 29.87 -24.70 -4.60
N GLU A 28 28.66 -25.09 -4.19
CA GLU A 28 28.32 -26.44 -3.73
C GLU A 28 27.70 -27.25 -4.87
N TRP A 29 27.70 -28.58 -4.72
CA TRP A 29 27.05 -29.45 -5.67
C TRP A 29 25.54 -29.37 -5.51
N PHE A 30 24.83 -29.13 -6.60
CA PHE A 30 23.36 -29.13 -6.64
C PHE A 30 22.85 -29.88 -7.88
N THR A 31 21.59 -30.28 -7.83
CA THR A 31 20.90 -31.03 -8.89
C THR A 31 19.74 -30.21 -9.46
N ASN A 32 19.18 -30.64 -10.60
CA ASN A 32 17.93 -30.09 -11.11
C ASN A 32 16.77 -30.34 -10.14
N THR A 33 16.86 -31.37 -9.31
CA THR A 33 15.85 -31.65 -8.28
C THR A 33 15.86 -30.56 -7.19
N ASP A 34 17.03 -30.13 -6.75
CA ASP A 34 17.16 -29.05 -5.74
C ASP A 34 16.56 -27.73 -6.26
N VAL A 35 16.83 -27.40 -7.52
CA VAL A 35 16.26 -26.23 -8.20
C VAL A 35 14.73 -26.31 -8.29
N MET A 36 14.19 -27.49 -8.61
CA MET A 36 12.75 -27.68 -8.73
C MET A 36 12.06 -27.64 -7.37
N VAL A 37 12.68 -28.17 -6.34
CA VAL A 37 12.20 -28.11 -4.95
C VAL A 37 12.09 -26.66 -4.49
N GLU A 38 13.13 -25.84 -4.71
CA GLU A 38 13.12 -24.43 -4.37
C GLU A 38 12.06 -23.66 -5.20
N TYR A 39 11.94 -23.94 -6.50
CA TYR A 39 10.94 -23.32 -7.36
C TYR A 39 9.49 -23.60 -6.95
N LEU A 40 9.21 -24.82 -6.46
CA LEU A 40 7.88 -25.24 -6.01
C LEU A 40 7.61 -24.97 -4.53
N ASP A 41 8.54 -24.30 -3.84
CA ASP A 41 8.47 -24.01 -2.41
C ASP A 41 8.23 -25.30 -1.56
N LYS A 42 8.96 -26.36 -1.89
CA LYS A 42 8.91 -27.64 -1.19
C LYS A 42 10.06 -27.77 -0.18
N LYS A 43 9.85 -28.52 0.90
CA LYS A 43 10.88 -28.71 1.93
C LYS A 43 11.94 -29.74 1.51
N SER A 44 11.57 -30.68 0.67
CA SER A 44 12.49 -31.76 0.24
C SER A 44 12.06 -32.36 -1.10
N ALA A 45 12.99 -33.13 -1.71
CA ALA A 45 12.72 -33.89 -2.93
C ALA A 45 11.60 -34.94 -2.78
N ASN A 46 11.37 -35.44 -1.57
CA ASN A 46 10.32 -36.44 -1.30
C ASN A 46 8.90 -35.84 -1.39
N GLU A 47 8.77 -34.52 -1.36
CA GLU A 47 7.49 -33.83 -1.55
C GLU A 47 7.13 -33.62 -3.02
N LEU A 48 8.02 -33.96 -3.97
CA LEU A 48 7.71 -33.96 -5.39
C LEU A 48 6.84 -35.18 -5.71
N GLN A 49 5.65 -34.94 -6.28
CA GLN A 49 4.73 -36.00 -6.69
C GLN A 49 5.30 -36.92 -7.80
N TYR A 50 6.28 -36.41 -8.56
CA TYR A 50 6.89 -37.08 -9.70
C TYR A 50 8.40 -36.81 -9.72
N SER A 51 9.15 -37.64 -10.47
CA SER A 51 10.56 -37.33 -10.76
C SER A 51 10.65 -35.95 -11.44
N VAL A 52 11.73 -35.21 -11.19
CA VAL A 52 11.95 -33.83 -11.69
C VAL A 52 11.71 -33.72 -13.20
N THR A 53 12.06 -34.74 -13.96
CA THR A 53 11.88 -34.77 -15.42
C THR A 53 10.42 -34.79 -15.89
N LYS A 54 9.50 -35.19 -15.02
CA LYS A 54 8.05 -35.21 -15.26
C LYS A 54 7.33 -34.00 -14.67
N CYS A 55 8.04 -33.14 -13.95
CA CYS A 55 7.43 -31.92 -13.41
C CYS A 55 7.05 -30.95 -14.54
N LYS A 56 5.92 -30.29 -14.35
CA LYS A 56 5.53 -29.14 -15.19
C LYS A 56 6.67 -28.13 -15.18
N ASN A 57 6.97 -27.55 -16.34
CA ASN A 57 8.05 -26.56 -16.52
C ASN A 57 9.50 -27.11 -16.50
N TYR A 58 9.74 -28.42 -16.43
CA TYR A 58 11.10 -28.98 -16.52
C TYR A 58 11.86 -28.54 -17.78
N THR A 59 11.16 -28.41 -18.90
CA THR A 59 11.74 -27.90 -20.15
C THR A 59 12.22 -26.45 -20.00
N GLN A 60 11.52 -25.63 -19.23
CA GLN A 60 11.92 -24.24 -18.95
C GLN A 60 13.15 -24.18 -18.05
N LEU A 61 13.24 -25.08 -17.04
CA LEU A 61 14.42 -25.23 -16.22
C LEU A 61 15.65 -25.55 -17.08
N LYS A 62 15.55 -26.53 -17.98
CA LYS A 62 16.66 -26.86 -18.91
C LYS A 62 17.07 -25.69 -19.80
N LYS A 63 16.09 -24.95 -20.33
CA LYS A 63 16.36 -23.76 -21.15
C LYS A 63 17.09 -22.69 -20.34
N ALA A 64 16.63 -22.42 -19.12
CA ALA A 64 17.24 -21.47 -18.20
C ALA A 64 18.70 -21.88 -17.88
N PHE A 65 18.93 -23.15 -17.59
CA PHE A 65 20.27 -23.66 -17.31
C PHE A 65 21.23 -23.48 -18.49
N ASN A 66 20.79 -23.83 -19.72
CA ASN A 66 21.61 -23.72 -20.91
C ASN A 66 21.93 -22.25 -21.25
N GLU A 67 20.95 -21.36 -21.17
CA GLU A 67 21.15 -19.92 -21.39
C GLU A 67 22.11 -19.32 -20.35
N LEU A 68 21.98 -19.72 -19.08
CA LEU A 68 22.87 -19.27 -18.02
C LEU A 68 24.30 -19.77 -18.23
N LYS A 69 24.46 -21.04 -18.62
CA LYS A 69 25.74 -21.62 -18.97
C LYS A 69 26.40 -20.85 -20.11
N THR A 70 25.66 -20.56 -21.19
CA THR A 70 26.13 -19.77 -22.31
C THR A 70 26.57 -18.38 -21.85
N ALA A 71 25.73 -17.67 -21.06
CA ALA A 71 26.07 -16.34 -20.57
C ALA A 71 27.33 -16.33 -19.68
N LEU A 72 27.53 -17.36 -18.85
CA LEU A 72 28.75 -17.51 -18.06
C LEU A 72 29.97 -17.78 -18.95
N THR A 73 29.85 -18.67 -19.93
CA THR A 73 30.94 -19.00 -20.86
C THR A 73 31.33 -17.78 -21.69
N ASP A 74 30.33 -17.02 -22.21
CA ASP A 74 30.57 -15.82 -22.99
C ASP A 74 31.28 -14.73 -22.16
N LYS A 75 30.93 -14.60 -20.88
CA LYS A 75 31.55 -13.64 -19.98
C LYS A 75 32.95 -14.01 -19.54
N MET A 76 33.17 -15.30 -19.26
CA MET A 76 34.40 -15.81 -18.66
C MET A 76 35.39 -16.40 -19.69
N GLY A 77 34.96 -16.53 -20.94
CA GLY A 77 35.78 -17.13 -22.00
C GLY A 77 35.94 -18.67 -21.91
N THR A 78 35.43 -19.30 -20.86
CA THR A 78 35.55 -20.74 -20.61
C THR A 78 34.33 -21.25 -19.84
N ASP A 79 34.05 -22.57 -19.95
CA ASP A 79 33.01 -23.22 -19.16
C ASP A 79 33.54 -23.58 -17.77
N TYR A 80 33.03 -22.88 -16.75
CA TYR A 80 33.36 -23.12 -15.35
C TYR A 80 32.28 -23.89 -14.59
N ILE A 81 31.36 -24.58 -15.30
CA ILE A 81 30.37 -25.45 -14.67
C ILE A 81 30.82 -26.89 -14.77
N GLU A 82 31.36 -27.42 -13.69
CA GLU A 82 31.58 -28.84 -13.53
C GLU A 82 30.29 -29.63 -13.41
N SER A 83 30.28 -30.82 -13.94
CA SER A 83 29.18 -31.76 -13.73
C SER A 83 29.68 -33.15 -13.42
N LYS A 84 28.97 -33.86 -12.51
CA LYS A 84 29.23 -35.26 -12.15
C LYS A 84 27.93 -36.06 -12.07
N GLY A 85 28.05 -37.38 -12.17
CA GLY A 85 26.91 -38.29 -12.11
C GLY A 85 26.32 -38.62 -13.50
N GLY A 86 25.40 -39.60 -13.53
CA GLY A 86 24.70 -40.02 -14.74
C GLY A 86 23.52 -39.09 -15.11
N ASN A 87 22.85 -39.39 -16.24
CA ASN A 87 21.75 -38.56 -16.74
C ASN A 87 20.59 -38.34 -15.76
N ARG A 88 20.38 -39.20 -14.78
CA ARG A 88 19.29 -39.10 -13.79
C ARG A 88 19.69 -38.30 -12.56
N ASP A 89 20.99 -38.33 -12.15
CA ASP A 89 21.50 -37.76 -10.90
C ASP A 89 22.62 -36.76 -11.18
N LYS A 90 22.54 -36.06 -12.32
CA LYS A 90 23.55 -35.11 -12.71
C LYS A 90 23.54 -33.90 -11.78
N SER A 91 24.70 -33.71 -11.12
CA SER A 91 24.93 -32.55 -10.26
C SER A 91 25.87 -31.56 -10.95
N PHE A 92 25.79 -30.32 -10.55
CA PHE A 92 26.51 -29.18 -11.14
C PHE A 92 27.17 -28.37 -10.02
N ARG A 93 28.31 -27.74 -10.33
CA ARG A 93 29.02 -26.83 -9.44
C ARG A 93 29.77 -25.79 -10.26
N TYR A 94 29.79 -24.55 -9.77
CA TYR A 94 30.63 -23.51 -10.35
C TYR A 94 32.06 -23.54 -9.76
N THR A 95 33.07 -23.48 -10.63
CA THR A 95 34.50 -23.58 -10.28
C THR A 95 35.31 -22.32 -10.64
N GLY A 96 34.68 -21.31 -11.22
CA GLY A 96 35.36 -20.06 -11.60
C GLY A 96 35.87 -19.27 -10.40
N SER A 97 36.90 -18.45 -10.62
CA SER A 97 37.50 -17.59 -9.60
C SER A 97 36.60 -16.39 -9.24
N ASP A 98 35.85 -15.85 -10.19
CA ASP A 98 34.95 -14.72 -9.98
C ASP A 98 33.78 -15.17 -9.06
N PRO A 99 33.55 -14.48 -7.93
CA PRO A 99 32.46 -14.81 -7.01
C PRO A 99 31.09 -14.41 -7.55
N ASN A 100 31.00 -13.51 -8.54
CA ASN A 100 29.71 -13.00 -9.07
C ASN A 100 29.81 -12.60 -10.55
N PRO A 101 30.10 -13.54 -11.45
CA PRO A 101 30.45 -13.24 -12.86
C PRO A 101 29.35 -12.55 -13.67
N LEU A 102 28.08 -12.67 -13.28
CA LEU A 102 26.95 -12.04 -13.95
C LEU A 102 26.34 -10.86 -13.15
N GLU A 103 27.13 -10.28 -12.24
CA GLU A 103 26.64 -9.19 -11.37
C GLU A 103 26.08 -8.01 -12.18
N GLU A 104 26.76 -7.60 -13.25
CA GLU A 104 26.32 -6.49 -14.12
C GLU A 104 24.93 -6.77 -14.75
N MET A 105 24.70 -8.01 -15.18
CA MET A 105 23.38 -8.39 -15.73
C MET A 105 22.29 -8.33 -14.66
N ARG A 106 22.61 -8.71 -13.41
CA ARG A 106 21.67 -8.65 -12.28
C ARG A 106 21.43 -7.21 -11.83
N LYS A 107 22.45 -6.37 -11.77
CA LYS A 107 22.31 -4.94 -11.53
C LYS A 107 21.40 -4.29 -12.58
N ALA A 108 21.62 -4.58 -13.86
CA ALA A 108 20.76 -4.09 -14.93
C ALA A 108 19.29 -4.52 -14.77
N MET A 109 19.04 -5.75 -14.26
CA MET A 109 17.69 -6.21 -13.94
C MET A 109 17.04 -5.37 -12.83
N VAL A 110 17.76 -5.15 -11.73
CA VAL A 110 17.27 -4.33 -10.60
C VAL A 110 16.96 -2.91 -11.07
N ILE A 111 17.87 -2.30 -11.86
CA ILE A 111 17.69 -0.97 -12.45
C ILE A 111 16.43 -0.92 -13.30
N ASN A 112 16.21 -1.89 -14.20
CA ASN A 112 15.00 -1.95 -15.03
C ASN A 112 13.73 -2.09 -14.18
N SER A 113 13.75 -2.92 -13.14
CA SER A 113 12.60 -3.09 -12.24
C SER A 113 12.28 -1.78 -11.51
N ILE A 114 13.29 -1.07 -11.02
CA ILE A 114 13.13 0.24 -10.39
C ILE A 114 12.59 1.25 -11.41
N GLN A 115 13.10 1.26 -12.65
CA GLN A 115 12.60 2.16 -13.72
C GLN A 115 11.13 1.92 -14.03
N GLN A 116 10.70 0.65 -14.15
CA GLN A 116 9.29 0.29 -14.37
C GLN A 116 8.42 0.71 -13.19
N TYR A 117 8.90 0.51 -11.96
CA TYR A 117 8.20 0.93 -10.77
C TYR A 117 8.07 2.46 -10.69
N CYS A 118 9.14 3.21 -11.00
CA CYS A 118 9.08 4.66 -11.07
C CYS A 118 8.08 5.14 -12.15
N GLN A 119 8.04 4.47 -13.32
CA GLN A 119 7.06 4.79 -14.35
C GLN A 119 5.63 4.52 -13.88
N PHE A 120 5.39 3.36 -13.25
CA PHE A 120 4.09 3.04 -12.65
C PHE A 120 3.69 4.08 -11.61
N CYS A 121 4.62 4.52 -10.76
CA CYS A 121 4.36 5.57 -9.78
C CYS A 121 3.97 6.91 -10.43
N GLN A 122 4.62 7.28 -11.55
CA GLN A 122 4.28 8.50 -12.30
C GLN A 122 2.89 8.39 -12.94
N ASP A 123 2.56 7.24 -13.50
CA ASP A 123 1.27 6.99 -14.16
C ASP A 123 0.12 6.87 -13.13
N SER A 124 0.43 6.48 -11.89
CA SER A 124 -0.52 6.35 -10.79
C SER A 124 -0.58 7.59 -9.88
N ALA A 125 -0.06 8.73 -10.32
CA ALA A 125 -0.14 9.99 -9.58
C ALA A 125 -1.60 10.32 -9.25
N GLY A 126 -1.88 10.52 -7.95
CA GLY A 126 -3.24 10.72 -7.43
C GLY A 126 -3.90 9.48 -6.82
N PHE A 127 -3.40 8.25 -7.08
CA PHE A 127 -3.88 7.03 -6.40
C PHE A 127 -3.22 6.83 -5.04
N PHE A 128 -1.94 7.13 -4.98
CA PHE A 128 -1.12 7.03 -3.77
C PHE A 128 -0.20 8.26 -3.70
N PRO A 129 0.46 8.50 -2.58
CA PRO A 129 1.52 9.49 -2.52
C PRO A 129 2.76 9.00 -3.30
N THR A 130 2.58 8.78 -4.61
CA THR A 130 3.64 8.30 -5.49
C THR A 130 4.74 9.34 -5.68
N SER A 131 4.42 10.62 -5.50
CA SER A 131 5.41 11.69 -5.36
C SER A 131 6.39 11.42 -4.21
N TRP A 132 5.97 10.72 -3.17
CA TRP A 132 6.82 10.24 -2.10
C TRP A 132 7.88 9.25 -2.61
N LEU A 133 7.48 8.28 -3.41
CA LEU A 133 8.42 7.33 -4.03
C LEU A 133 9.34 8.02 -5.04
N GLU A 134 8.85 9.01 -5.79
CA GLU A 134 9.70 9.85 -6.63
C GLU A 134 10.78 10.58 -5.83
N TYR A 135 10.47 11.01 -4.62
CA TYR A 135 11.45 11.66 -3.75
C TYR A 135 12.53 10.69 -3.29
N PHE A 136 12.18 9.47 -2.85
CA PHE A 136 13.16 8.44 -2.51
C PHE A 136 14.07 8.06 -3.68
N PHE A 137 13.52 8.10 -4.90
CA PHE A 137 14.28 7.81 -6.11
C PHE A 137 14.88 9.05 -6.78
N LYS A 138 14.68 10.24 -6.22
CA LYS A 138 15.20 11.48 -6.80
C LYS A 138 16.71 11.44 -6.93
N ASP A 139 17.41 11.01 -5.90
CA ASP A 139 18.86 10.87 -5.88
C ASP A 139 19.33 9.66 -6.72
N CYS A 140 18.45 8.69 -6.96
CA CYS A 140 18.71 7.56 -7.83
C CYS A 140 18.45 7.87 -9.32
N LYS A 141 17.74 8.95 -9.66
CA LYS A 141 17.40 9.27 -11.06
C LYS A 141 18.63 9.46 -11.92
N ASP A 142 19.65 10.12 -11.39
CA ASP A 142 20.91 10.37 -12.10
C ASP A 142 21.75 9.09 -12.19
N LEU A 143 21.81 8.30 -11.11
CA LEU A 143 22.51 7.01 -11.07
C LEU A 143 21.85 5.97 -11.97
N LEU A 144 20.54 5.98 -12.07
CA LEU A 144 19.76 5.01 -12.84
C LEU A 144 19.50 5.45 -14.28
N ALA A 145 19.98 6.64 -14.69
CA ALA A 145 19.73 7.24 -16.00
C ALA A 145 18.24 7.15 -16.43
N ILE A 146 17.32 7.39 -15.48
CA ILE A 146 15.89 7.35 -15.72
C ILE A 146 15.52 8.51 -16.64
N LYS A 147 15.48 8.24 -17.94
CA LYS A 147 15.00 9.20 -18.93
C LYS A 147 13.51 9.41 -18.72
N LYS A 148 13.07 10.64 -18.53
CA LYS A 148 11.65 11.02 -18.67
C LYS A 148 11.22 10.73 -20.12
N LYS A 149 10.79 9.52 -20.42
CA LYS A 149 9.98 9.26 -21.60
C LYS A 149 8.54 9.62 -21.22
N ARG A 150 8.17 10.87 -21.44
CA ARG A 150 6.75 11.15 -21.68
C ARG A 150 6.38 10.41 -22.96
N GLN A 151 5.70 9.31 -22.85
CA GLN A 151 4.90 8.83 -23.97
C GLN A 151 3.76 9.82 -24.13
N GLU A 152 3.87 10.69 -25.10
CA GLU A 152 2.74 11.49 -25.57
C GLU A 152 1.69 10.50 -26.06
N GLY A 153 0.50 10.50 -25.45
CA GLY A 153 -0.68 10.08 -26.15
C GLY A 153 -1.64 9.08 -25.51
N LYS A 154 -1.33 8.38 -24.43
CA LYS A 154 -2.33 7.48 -23.85
C LYS A 154 -2.25 7.44 -22.33
N GLN A 155 -3.20 8.09 -21.67
CA GLN A 155 -3.40 7.94 -20.23
C GLN A 155 -3.99 6.53 -19.99
N ILE A 156 -3.21 5.65 -19.38
CA ILE A 156 -3.59 4.25 -19.12
C ILE A 156 -4.25 4.13 -17.74
N LEU A 157 -3.87 5.01 -16.80
CA LEU A 157 -4.37 5.05 -15.44
C LEU A 157 -5.05 6.39 -15.17
N THR A 158 -6.22 6.35 -14.57
CA THR A 158 -6.93 7.54 -14.08
C THR A 158 -7.36 7.32 -12.64
N SER A 159 -7.31 8.37 -11.83
CA SER A 159 -7.84 8.39 -10.47
C SER A 159 -9.11 9.23 -10.43
N SER A 160 -10.02 8.91 -9.52
CA SER A 160 -11.15 9.79 -9.18
C SER A 160 -10.72 11.00 -8.34
N LEU A 161 -9.46 11.06 -7.92
CA LEU A 161 -8.89 12.23 -7.24
C LEU A 161 -8.46 13.24 -8.31
N ASP A 162 -9.31 14.23 -8.57
CA ASP A 162 -9.06 15.28 -9.56
C ASP A 162 -7.90 16.22 -9.19
N ARG A 163 -7.53 16.25 -7.92
CA ARG A 163 -6.43 17.07 -7.41
C ARG A 163 -5.59 16.32 -6.39
N ILE A 164 -4.28 16.39 -6.56
CA ILE A 164 -3.34 16.07 -5.50
C ILE A 164 -3.46 17.19 -4.45
N LEU A 165 -3.73 16.83 -3.20
CA LEU A 165 -3.77 17.80 -2.12
C LEU A 165 -2.40 18.47 -1.93
N SER A 166 -2.40 19.69 -1.43
CA SER A 166 -1.18 20.44 -1.15
C SER A 166 -0.28 19.69 -0.16
N ASN A 167 1.04 19.93 -0.25
CA ASN A 167 2.03 19.46 0.72
C ASN A 167 2.26 17.94 0.74
N PHE A 168 1.89 17.19 -0.29
CA PHE A 168 2.28 15.77 -0.41
C PHE A 168 3.79 15.57 -0.41
N ASP A 169 4.53 16.54 -0.89
CA ASP A 169 5.99 16.58 -0.88
C ASP A 169 6.60 16.63 0.52
N LEU A 170 5.80 16.94 1.55
CA LEU A 170 6.22 16.88 2.95
C LEU A 170 6.21 15.45 3.53
N LEU A 171 5.48 14.50 2.93
CA LEU A 171 5.36 13.14 3.46
C LEU A 171 6.71 12.45 3.70
N PRO A 172 7.70 12.50 2.78
CA PRO A 172 9.01 11.91 3.02
C PRO A 172 9.73 12.50 4.21
N LEU A 173 9.69 13.83 4.35
CA LEU A 173 10.29 14.54 5.48
C LEU A 173 9.64 14.12 6.79
N LEU A 174 8.30 14.06 6.84
CA LEU A 174 7.56 13.69 8.03
C LEU A 174 7.84 12.22 8.41
N TYR A 175 7.82 11.31 7.45
CA TYR A 175 8.15 9.91 7.65
C TYR A 175 9.57 9.71 8.19
N GLU A 176 10.55 10.42 7.60
CA GLU A 176 11.94 10.36 8.03
C GLU A 176 12.11 10.86 9.48
N ASN A 177 11.43 11.96 9.85
CA ASN A 177 11.51 12.51 11.20
C ASN A 177 10.79 11.66 12.25
N ILE A 178 9.73 10.94 11.89
CA ILE A 178 9.13 9.91 12.75
C ILE A 178 10.16 8.81 13.03
N ASN A 179 10.81 8.28 12.00
CA ASN A 179 11.80 7.22 12.14
C ASN A 179 13.06 7.67 12.90
N LYS A 180 13.48 8.91 12.74
CA LYS A 180 14.63 9.50 13.44
C LYS A 180 14.30 9.99 14.85
N HIS A 181 13.04 9.92 15.25
CA HIS A 181 12.57 10.47 16.53
C HIS A 181 12.98 11.95 16.70
N THR A 182 12.67 12.77 15.68
CA THR A 182 13.05 14.18 15.65
C THR A 182 11.82 15.06 15.88
N VAL A 183 11.92 16.01 16.81
CA VAL A 183 10.88 17.01 17.06
C VAL A 183 10.87 18.04 15.94
N LEU A 184 9.68 18.47 15.53
CA LEU A 184 9.47 19.43 14.46
C LEU A 184 8.84 20.73 14.97
N SER A 185 9.30 21.87 14.42
CA SER A 185 8.54 23.12 14.46
C SER A 185 7.66 23.17 13.23
N ILE A 186 6.35 23.16 13.43
CA ILE A 186 5.33 23.12 12.37
C ILE A 186 4.45 24.37 12.47
N LYS A 187 4.33 25.12 11.37
CA LYS A 187 3.34 26.18 11.25
C LYS A 187 2.07 25.59 10.65
N TYR A 188 0.96 25.62 11.38
CA TYR A 188 -0.28 24.93 11.05
C TYR A 188 -1.48 25.90 11.13
N LYS A 189 -2.40 25.82 10.15
CA LYS A 189 -3.62 26.62 10.13
C LYS A 189 -4.86 25.73 10.01
N PRO A 190 -5.56 25.43 11.12
CA PRO A 190 -6.89 24.80 11.07
C PRO A 190 -7.90 25.65 10.27
N TYR A 191 -8.97 25.05 9.77
CA TYR A 191 -9.98 25.80 9.04
C TYR A 191 -10.77 26.77 9.92
N GLU A 192 -10.97 26.41 11.16
CA GLU A 192 -11.76 27.20 12.13
C GLU A 192 -10.98 28.39 12.71
N GLU A 193 -9.65 28.37 12.56
CA GLU A 193 -8.78 29.42 13.10
C GLU A 193 -8.46 30.49 12.06
N LYS A 194 -8.52 31.76 12.48
CA LYS A 194 -8.18 32.90 11.62
C LYS A 194 -6.69 33.00 11.36
N GLU A 195 -5.88 32.64 12.35
CA GLU A 195 -4.42 32.74 12.30
C GLU A 195 -3.76 31.38 12.37
N ALA A 196 -2.55 31.29 11.82
CA ALA A 196 -1.74 30.10 11.91
C ALA A 196 -1.07 30.02 13.28
N MET A 197 -0.95 28.81 13.81
CA MET A 197 -0.25 28.50 15.04
C MET A 197 1.11 27.88 14.76
N ASP A 198 2.10 28.21 15.57
CA ASP A 198 3.40 27.54 15.58
C ASP A 198 3.38 26.45 16.66
N LEU A 199 3.70 25.22 16.23
CA LEU A 199 3.67 24.03 17.09
C LEU A 199 5.07 23.45 17.24
N VAL A 200 5.45 23.13 18.48
CA VAL A 200 6.54 22.19 18.76
C VAL A 200 5.90 20.81 18.80
N PHE A 201 6.23 19.97 17.82
CA PHE A 201 5.49 18.76 17.55
C PHE A 201 6.39 17.53 17.54
N HIS A 202 5.96 16.48 18.24
CA HIS A 202 6.58 15.17 18.30
C HIS A 202 5.84 14.22 17.33
N PRO A 203 6.26 14.10 16.07
CA PRO A 203 5.54 13.34 15.05
C PRO A 203 5.64 11.84 15.33
N GLN A 204 4.51 11.11 15.28
CA GLN A 204 4.46 9.70 15.66
C GLN A 204 3.91 8.79 14.57
N HIS A 205 2.86 9.22 13.86
CA HIS A 205 2.12 8.36 12.97
C HIS A 205 1.53 9.15 11.79
N LEU A 206 1.60 8.54 10.61
CA LEU A 206 0.95 9.04 9.40
C LEU A 206 -0.24 8.17 9.07
N ARG A 207 -1.41 8.79 8.88
CA ARG A 207 -2.64 8.09 8.48
C ARG A 207 -3.27 8.77 7.28
N GLU A 208 -3.59 7.97 6.27
CA GLU A 208 -4.39 8.40 5.13
C GLU A 208 -5.86 8.07 5.38
N TYR A 209 -6.74 9.00 5.03
CA TYR A 209 -8.17 8.75 4.94
C TYR A 209 -8.79 9.59 3.82
N ASN A 210 -9.48 8.92 2.91
CA ASN A 210 -10.19 9.52 1.79
C ASN A 210 -9.35 10.53 0.97
N GLY A 211 -8.10 10.14 0.69
CA GLY A 211 -7.16 10.96 -0.08
C GLY A 211 -6.43 12.04 0.73
N ARG A 212 -6.78 12.27 1.99
CA ARG A 212 -6.10 13.24 2.85
C ARG A 212 -5.18 12.55 3.85
N TRP A 213 -3.98 13.09 3.99
CA TRP A 213 -3.01 12.61 4.95
C TRP A 213 -3.02 13.44 6.22
N HIS A 214 -2.91 12.75 7.33
CA HIS A 214 -2.85 13.30 8.67
C HIS A 214 -1.58 12.85 9.37
N LEU A 215 -0.94 13.79 10.06
CA LEU A 215 0.18 13.54 10.95
C LEU A 215 -0.31 13.56 12.38
N PHE A 216 -0.21 12.45 13.08
CA PHE A 216 -0.55 12.31 14.50
C PHE A 216 0.69 12.40 15.37
N GLY A 217 0.51 12.96 16.54
CA GLY A 217 1.58 13.08 17.53
C GLY A 217 1.17 13.92 18.75
N LYS A 218 2.18 14.41 19.45
CA LYS A 218 2.03 15.30 20.60
C LYS A 218 2.49 16.70 20.22
N ALA A 219 1.67 17.70 20.51
CA ALA A 219 2.09 19.10 20.53
C ALA A 219 2.38 19.51 21.98
N GLU A 220 3.56 20.14 22.25
CA GLU A 220 4.03 20.37 23.64
C GLU A 220 3.01 21.10 24.53
N ASP A 221 2.38 22.13 24.02
CA ASP A 221 1.45 22.94 24.79
C ASP A 221 -0.02 22.64 24.53
N ARG A 222 -0.33 21.41 24.08
CA ARG A 222 -1.67 21.01 23.66
C ARG A 222 -2.09 19.67 24.24
N THR A 223 -3.38 19.55 24.53
CA THR A 223 -4.06 18.31 24.92
C THR A 223 -5.12 17.95 23.86
N PRO A 224 -5.44 16.67 23.66
CA PRO A 224 -4.91 15.52 24.39
C PRO A 224 -3.53 15.09 23.87
N GLU A 225 -2.76 14.44 24.72
CA GLU A 225 -1.48 13.86 24.34
C GLU A 225 -1.66 12.76 23.28
N TRP A 226 -0.73 12.70 22.32
CA TRP A 226 -0.59 11.69 21.27
C TRP A 226 -1.70 11.67 20.21
N THR A 227 -2.87 12.26 20.48
CA THR A 227 -4.01 12.25 19.55
C THR A 227 -4.17 13.55 18.77
N PHE A 228 -3.24 14.51 18.95
CA PHE A 228 -3.26 15.73 18.17
C PHE A 228 -2.97 15.41 16.71
N ASP A 229 -3.89 15.77 15.83
CA ASP A 229 -3.78 15.54 14.40
C ASP A 229 -3.56 16.82 13.60
N ILE A 230 -2.70 16.72 12.61
CA ILE A 230 -2.38 17.78 11.68
C ILE A 230 -2.73 17.28 10.27
N ALA A 231 -3.74 17.85 9.63
CA ALA A 231 -3.95 17.62 8.21
C ALA A 231 -2.79 18.25 7.42
N ILE A 232 -2.04 17.43 6.69
CA ILE A 232 -0.77 17.82 6.07
C ILE A 232 -0.95 18.95 5.05
N ASP A 233 -2.06 18.95 4.33
CA ASP A 233 -2.43 20.00 3.36
C ASP A 233 -2.61 21.41 3.98
N ARG A 234 -2.68 21.50 5.30
CA ARG A 234 -2.83 22.77 6.05
C ARG A 234 -1.53 23.22 6.74
N ILE A 235 -0.43 22.52 6.54
CA ILE A 235 0.88 22.94 7.00
C ILE A 235 1.34 24.12 6.14
N ILE A 236 1.86 25.16 6.76
CA ILE A 236 2.38 26.34 6.08
C ILE A 236 3.90 26.24 6.00
N GLY A 237 4.40 26.15 4.76
CA GLY A 237 5.84 26.02 4.52
C GLY A 237 6.42 24.68 4.94
N LYS A 238 7.73 24.60 4.99
CA LYS A 238 8.45 23.36 5.35
C LYS A 238 8.69 23.29 6.86
N PRO A 239 8.30 22.19 7.55
CA PRO A 239 8.65 21.96 8.95
C PRO A 239 10.14 22.02 9.18
N ARG A 240 10.56 22.52 10.36
CA ARG A 240 11.97 22.62 10.77
C ARG A 240 12.27 21.64 11.90
N GLU A 241 13.40 20.97 11.80
CA GLU A 241 13.88 20.02 12.81
C GLU A 241 14.41 20.74 14.05
N LEU A 242 14.02 20.27 15.24
CA LEU A 242 14.40 20.83 16.54
C LEU A 242 15.26 19.84 17.33
N TYR A 243 16.53 19.71 16.95
CA TYR A 243 17.46 18.74 17.53
C TYR A 243 17.77 18.93 19.03
N LYS A 244 17.48 20.10 19.58
CA LYS A 244 17.71 20.42 21.01
C LYS A 244 16.54 20.04 21.91
N VAL A 245 15.39 19.74 21.33
CA VAL A 245 14.19 19.32 22.05
C VAL A 245 14.21 17.80 22.17
N LYS A 246 14.03 17.31 23.40
CA LYS A 246 13.98 15.87 23.63
C LYS A 246 12.70 15.29 23.06
N TYR A 247 12.83 14.31 22.18
CA TYR A 247 11.67 13.63 21.60
C TYR A 247 10.95 12.76 22.66
N GLU A 248 9.63 12.83 22.66
CA GLU A 248 8.76 11.98 23.44
C GLU A 248 8.04 11.02 22.51
N ALA A 249 8.11 9.73 22.80
CA ALA A 249 7.47 8.69 22.02
C ALA A 249 6.12 8.29 22.63
N ALA A 250 5.14 8.04 21.77
CA ALA A 250 3.88 7.43 22.22
C ALA A 250 4.14 6.03 22.80
N PRO A 251 3.27 5.53 23.68
CA PRO A 251 3.34 4.15 24.17
C PRO A 251 3.34 3.15 23.02
N ALA A 252 4.00 2.01 23.22
CA ALA A 252 4.02 0.94 22.23
C ALA A 252 2.59 0.52 21.84
N ASN A 253 2.34 0.34 20.53
CA ASN A 253 1.02 0.01 19.97
C ASN A 253 -0.09 1.04 20.15
N PHE A 254 0.20 2.25 20.68
CA PHE A 254 -0.80 3.27 20.92
C PHE A 254 -1.70 3.50 19.70
N TYR A 255 -1.15 3.80 18.52
CA TYR A 255 -1.95 4.09 17.33
C TYR A 255 -2.68 2.87 16.78
N LYS A 256 -2.18 1.66 17.00
CA LYS A 256 -2.89 0.44 16.64
C LYS A 256 -4.20 0.30 17.44
N GLU A 257 -4.13 0.53 18.75
CA GLU A 257 -5.31 0.50 19.62
C GLU A 257 -6.19 1.73 19.40
N PHE A 258 -5.60 2.92 19.26
CA PHE A 258 -6.33 4.16 19.04
C PHE A 258 -7.22 4.14 17.78
N PHE A 259 -6.75 3.54 16.70
CA PHE A 259 -7.51 3.45 15.45
C PHE A 259 -8.31 2.16 15.30
N LYS A 260 -8.22 1.25 16.26
CA LYS A 260 -8.81 -0.08 16.16
C LYS A 260 -10.31 -0.04 15.87
N ASP A 261 -11.03 0.82 16.54
CA ASP A 261 -12.50 0.88 16.47
C ASP A 261 -12.99 2.18 15.77
N LYS A 262 -12.14 2.82 14.95
CA LYS A 262 -12.46 4.07 14.27
C LYS A 262 -12.53 3.93 12.76
N VAL A 263 -13.53 4.52 12.18
CA VAL A 263 -13.55 4.83 10.74
C VAL A 263 -12.90 6.20 10.55
N GLY A 264 -11.86 6.29 9.72
CA GLY A 264 -11.20 7.55 9.44
C GLY A 264 -10.19 7.99 10.49
N VAL A 265 -10.18 9.27 10.81
CA VAL A 265 -9.14 9.96 11.60
C VAL A 265 -9.69 10.73 12.81
N SER A 266 -10.97 11.13 12.79
CA SER A 266 -11.57 11.92 13.85
C SER A 266 -11.75 11.12 15.14
N HIS A 267 -11.42 11.76 16.23
CA HIS A 267 -11.62 11.24 17.58
C HIS A 267 -12.51 12.20 18.39
N ILE A 268 -13.55 11.66 19.01
CA ILE A 268 -14.39 12.39 19.93
C ILE A 268 -14.06 11.88 21.36
N PRO A 269 -13.43 12.69 22.20
CA PRO A 269 -13.06 12.26 23.55
C PRO A 269 -14.27 11.76 24.33
N GLY A 270 -14.14 10.59 24.96
CA GLY A 270 -15.20 9.98 25.76
C GLY A 270 -16.19 9.09 24.96
N ASN A 271 -16.08 9.04 23.63
CA ASN A 271 -16.84 8.05 22.87
C ASN A 271 -16.23 6.66 23.05
N GLU A 272 -17.11 5.69 23.24
CA GLU A 272 -16.76 4.27 23.27
C GLU A 272 -17.28 3.60 22.00
N ALA A 273 -16.60 2.53 21.59
CA ALA A 273 -17.05 1.71 20.48
C ALA A 273 -18.32 0.92 20.89
N VAL A 274 -19.27 0.88 19.98
CA VAL A 274 -20.55 0.18 20.17
C VAL A 274 -20.86 -0.70 18.97
N ASP A 275 -21.67 -1.73 19.20
CA ASP A 275 -22.18 -2.58 18.13
C ASP A 275 -23.34 -1.87 17.43
N ILE A 276 -23.20 -1.66 16.13
CA ILE A 276 -24.18 -1.00 15.28
C ILE A 276 -24.67 -2.01 14.25
N ILE A 277 -25.98 -2.12 14.07
CA ILE A 277 -26.60 -2.92 13.02
C ILE A 277 -26.92 -2.01 11.83
N ILE A 278 -26.44 -2.41 10.66
CA ILE A 278 -26.63 -1.71 9.40
C ILE A 278 -27.40 -2.65 8.46
N ARG A 279 -28.47 -2.16 7.86
CA ARG A 279 -29.32 -2.85 6.90
C ARG A 279 -29.05 -2.36 5.48
N ALA A 280 -28.87 -3.28 4.55
CA ALA A 280 -28.78 -3.00 3.12
C ALA A 280 -30.12 -3.33 2.44
N HIS A 281 -30.71 -2.33 1.76
CA HIS A 281 -32.05 -2.40 1.15
C HIS A 281 -32.06 -2.87 -0.31
N SER A 282 -30.92 -3.27 -0.86
CA SER A 282 -30.84 -3.88 -2.19
C SER A 282 -29.70 -4.88 -2.26
N ILE A 283 -29.85 -5.87 -3.14
CA ILE A 283 -28.79 -6.88 -3.36
C ILE A 283 -27.47 -6.24 -3.80
N ASN A 284 -27.52 -5.19 -4.59
CA ASN A 284 -26.30 -4.46 -5.03
C ASN A 284 -25.62 -3.81 -3.84
N MET A 285 -26.37 -3.12 -2.98
CA MET A 285 -25.82 -2.48 -1.78
C MET A 285 -25.28 -3.50 -0.78
N TYR A 286 -26.00 -4.61 -0.60
CA TYR A 286 -25.56 -5.72 0.24
C TYR A 286 -24.20 -6.26 -0.25
N LYS A 287 -24.09 -6.61 -1.55
CA LYS A 287 -22.84 -7.11 -2.13
C LYS A 287 -21.70 -6.10 -2.14
N LEU A 288 -22.02 -4.83 -2.34
CA LEU A 288 -21.03 -3.75 -2.25
C LEU A 288 -20.47 -3.65 -0.81
N THR A 289 -21.33 -3.70 0.19
CA THR A 289 -20.97 -3.62 1.61
C THR A 289 -20.23 -4.87 2.08
N GLU A 290 -20.62 -6.05 1.60
CA GLU A 290 -19.94 -7.32 1.85
C GLU A 290 -18.51 -7.32 1.28
N THR A 291 -18.34 -6.92 0.03
CA THR A 291 -17.05 -6.99 -0.68
C THR A 291 -16.09 -5.84 -0.33
N LYS A 292 -16.63 -4.71 0.14
CA LYS A 292 -15.86 -3.57 0.61
C LYS A 292 -16.36 -3.12 1.99
N PRO A 293 -15.97 -3.84 3.07
CA PRO A 293 -16.41 -3.54 4.42
C PRO A 293 -16.15 -2.09 4.82
N ILE A 294 -17.05 -1.51 5.60
CA ILE A 294 -16.93 -0.16 6.14
C ILE A 294 -15.81 -0.11 7.18
N HIS A 295 -15.70 -1.18 7.96
CA HIS A 295 -14.68 -1.37 8.99
C HIS A 295 -14.31 -2.86 9.12
N HIS A 296 -13.12 -3.17 9.60
CA HIS A 296 -12.63 -4.55 9.73
C HIS A 296 -13.45 -5.41 10.72
N SER A 297 -14.18 -4.80 11.65
CA SER A 297 -15.06 -5.49 12.58
C SER A 297 -16.39 -5.95 11.97
N GLN A 298 -16.67 -5.57 10.71
CA GLN A 298 -17.93 -5.89 10.06
C GLN A 298 -18.15 -7.39 9.93
N LYS A 299 -19.38 -7.83 10.30
CA LYS A 299 -19.83 -9.22 10.20
C LYS A 299 -21.20 -9.25 9.55
N ILE A 300 -21.48 -10.27 8.76
CA ILE A 300 -22.81 -10.56 8.26
C ILE A 300 -23.65 -11.11 9.42
N LEU A 301 -24.83 -10.53 9.65
CA LEU A 301 -25.83 -11.02 10.59
C LEU A 301 -26.91 -11.84 9.90
N SER A 302 -27.38 -11.35 8.74
CA SER A 302 -28.30 -12.08 7.86
C SER A 302 -27.92 -11.88 6.42
N ASP A 303 -28.09 -12.92 5.61
CA ASP A 303 -27.96 -12.82 4.16
C ASP A 303 -29.08 -11.95 3.58
N PHE A 304 -28.90 -11.51 2.32
CA PHE A 304 -29.92 -10.74 1.64
C PHE A 304 -31.05 -11.65 1.21
N GLU A 305 -32.22 -11.50 1.84
CA GLU A 305 -33.41 -12.33 1.64
C GLU A 305 -34.66 -11.46 1.56
N GLU A 306 -35.79 -12.09 1.11
CA GLU A 306 -37.12 -11.50 1.10
C GLU A 306 -37.77 -11.69 2.46
N HIS A 307 -38.30 -10.59 3.04
CA HIS A 307 -39.03 -10.55 4.31
C HIS A 307 -40.41 -9.96 4.07
N GLU A 308 -41.30 -10.04 5.08
CA GLU A 308 -42.67 -9.52 4.98
C GLU A 308 -42.75 -8.01 4.70
N ASP A 309 -41.74 -7.26 5.16
CA ASP A 309 -41.61 -5.81 5.06
C ASP A 309 -40.63 -5.33 3.96
N GLY A 310 -40.10 -6.24 3.15
CA GLY A 310 -39.20 -5.94 2.05
C GLY A 310 -38.00 -6.89 1.99
N SER A 311 -37.13 -6.69 0.98
CA SER A 311 -35.92 -7.49 0.85
C SER A 311 -34.72 -6.74 1.42
N TYR A 312 -33.98 -7.35 2.34
CA TYR A 312 -32.80 -6.78 2.96
C TYR A 312 -31.86 -7.83 3.53
N GLY A 313 -30.63 -7.37 3.89
CA GLY A 313 -29.64 -8.14 4.63
C GLY A 313 -28.91 -7.24 5.63
N ASP A 314 -28.53 -7.80 6.76
CA ASP A 314 -28.01 -7.06 7.90
C ASP A 314 -26.54 -7.37 8.19
N PHE A 315 -25.81 -6.34 8.59
CA PHE A 315 -24.43 -6.40 9.05
C PHE A 315 -24.33 -5.86 10.47
N SER A 316 -23.44 -6.41 11.28
CA SER A 316 -22.98 -5.76 12.51
C SER A 316 -21.61 -5.13 12.30
N ILE A 317 -21.36 -4.02 12.97
CA ILE A 317 -20.08 -3.32 12.97
C ILE A 317 -19.82 -2.76 14.37
N HIS A 318 -18.59 -2.94 14.87
CA HIS A 318 -18.17 -2.43 16.18
C HIS A 318 -17.26 -1.23 16.00
N VAL A 319 -17.76 -0.01 16.22
CA VAL A 319 -17.04 1.24 15.96
C VAL A 319 -17.40 2.36 16.93
N GLU A 320 -16.47 3.30 17.13
CA GLU A 320 -16.76 4.60 17.73
C GLU A 320 -17.58 5.45 16.74
N LEU A 321 -18.66 6.06 17.25
CA LEU A 321 -19.44 6.99 16.44
C LEU A 321 -18.66 8.28 16.22
N ASN A 322 -18.30 8.56 14.99
CA ASN A 322 -17.64 9.81 14.57
C ASN A 322 -18.21 10.34 13.25
N ASN A 323 -17.78 11.53 12.84
CA ASN A 323 -18.30 12.15 11.63
C ASN A 323 -17.97 11.38 10.36
N GLU A 324 -16.84 10.69 10.31
CA GLU A 324 -16.44 9.90 9.15
C GLU A 324 -17.32 8.66 8.99
N PHE A 325 -17.65 7.97 10.10
CA PHE A 325 -18.58 6.87 10.06
C PHE A 325 -19.97 7.34 9.62
N ILE A 326 -20.47 8.41 10.23
CA ILE A 326 -21.77 8.99 9.85
C ILE A 326 -21.76 9.38 8.36
N GLY A 327 -20.73 10.10 7.92
CA GLY A 327 -20.58 10.50 6.52
C GLY A 327 -20.49 9.31 5.58
N ARG A 328 -19.82 8.23 5.98
CA ARG A 328 -19.69 7.01 5.17
C ARG A 328 -21.02 6.30 4.96
N ILE A 329 -21.88 6.24 5.98
CA ILE A 329 -23.22 5.66 5.85
C ILE A 329 -24.12 6.57 5.00
N LEU A 330 -24.16 7.88 5.30
CA LEU A 330 -24.99 8.84 4.55
C LEU A 330 -24.58 8.93 3.08
N GLN A 331 -23.34 8.67 2.73
CA GLN A 331 -22.86 8.62 1.34
C GLN A 331 -23.56 7.53 0.51
N MET A 332 -24.05 6.48 1.17
CA MET A 332 -24.77 5.37 0.51
C MET A 332 -26.27 5.67 0.28
N GLY A 333 -26.72 6.86 0.68
CA GLY A 333 -28.10 7.30 0.49
C GLY A 333 -29.11 6.39 1.20
N ASP A 334 -30.17 6.06 0.49
CA ASP A 334 -31.23 5.16 0.95
C ASP A 334 -30.88 3.67 0.85
N GLY A 335 -29.68 3.36 0.35
CA GLY A 335 -29.21 1.98 0.22
C GLY A 335 -28.79 1.34 1.54
N LEU A 336 -28.36 2.15 2.55
CA LEU A 336 -27.96 1.68 3.88
C LEU A 336 -28.75 2.42 4.96
N GLU A 337 -29.17 1.67 5.97
CA GLU A 337 -29.88 2.17 7.14
C GLU A 337 -29.20 1.70 8.42
N VAL A 338 -29.07 2.58 9.40
CA VAL A 338 -28.71 2.20 10.78
C VAL A 338 -29.96 1.74 11.50
N VAL A 339 -30.04 0.47 11.84
CA VAL A 339 -31.19 -0.12 12.51
C VAL A 339 -31.07 0.00 14.02
N SER A 340 -29.88 -0.25 14.56
CA SER A 340 -29.66 -0.33 16.01
C SER A 340 -28.23 0.18 16.32
N PRO A 341 -27.98 0.73 17.53
CA PRO A 341 -28.94 1.02 18.60
C PRO A 341 -29.76 2.29 18.32
N GLU A 342 -30.91 2.42 19.00
CA GLU A 342 -31.90 3.47 18.75
C GLU A 342 -31.33 4.90 18.90
N ASN A 343 -30.49 5.14 19.89
CA ASN A 343 -29.86 6.45 20.08
C ASN A 343 -28.97 6.85 18.89
N ILE A 344 -28.30 5.89 18.26
CA ILE A 344 -27.48 6.12 17.06
C ILE A 344 -28.37 6.27 15.84
N ARG A 345 -29.38 5.42 15.67
CA ARG A 345 -30.40 5.54 14.63
C ARG A 345 -31.00 6.95 14.60
N LYS A 346 -31.34 7.48 15.78
CA LYS A 346 -31.89 8.83 15.92
C LYS A 346 -30.93 9.92 15.40
N ILE A 347 -29.62 9.80 15.63
CA ILE A 347 -28.63 10.75 15.11
C ILE A 347 -28.67 10.80 13.58
N PHE A 348 -28.81 9.64 12.93
CA PHE A 348 -28.95 9.58 11.47
C PHE A 348 -30.29 10.17 11.02
N ALA A 349 -31.40 9.84 11.68
CA ALA A 349 -32.72 10.40 11.38
C ALA A 349 -32.71 11.93 11.48
N ASP A 350 -32.13 12.49 12.54
CA ASP A 350 -32.03 13.96 12.73
C ASP A 350 -31.17 14.61 11.63
N ARG A 351 -30.10 13.95 11.20
CA ARG A 351 -29.26 14.43 10.08
C ARG A 351 -30.01 14.42 8.75
N ILE A 352 -30.71 13.34 8.46
CA ILE A 352 -31.52 13.19 7.24
C ILE A 352 -32.65 14.22 7.22
N GLU A 353 -33.33 14.44 8.34
CA GLU A 353 -34.36 15.47 8.46
C GLU A 353 -33.78 16.88 8.19
N ASN A 354 -32.61 17.18 8.74
CA ASN A 354 -31.93 18.44 8.47
C ASN A 354 -31.54 18.59 6.98
N MET A 355 -31.06 17.52 6.36
CA MET A 355 -30.78 17.51 4.93
C MET A 355 -32.08 17.75 4.13
N HIS A 356 -33.15 17.04 4.45
CA HIS A 356 -34.45 17.24 3.81
C HIS A 356 -34.91 18.70 3.88
N ARG A 357 -34.81 19.34 5.05
CA ARG A 357 -35.17 20.76 5.21
C ARG A 357 -34.34 21.70 4.34
N LEU A 358 -33.05 21.43 4.14
CA LEU A 358 -32.21 22.23 3.26
C LEU A 358 -32.67 22.14 1.81
N TYR A 359 -33.01 20.94 1.34
CA TYR A 359 -33.50 20.75 -0.03
C TYR A 359 -34.94 21.26 -0.23
N ALA A 360 -35.81 21.11 0.80
CA ALA A 360 -37.19 21.56 0.73
C ALA A 360 -37.33 23.11 0.68
N LYS A 361 -36.36 23.84 1.25
CA LYS A 361 -36.42 25.33 1.28
C LYS A 361 -36.17 26.01 -0.05
N GLY A 362 -35.79 25.29 -1.09
CA GLY A 362 -35.45 25.89 -2.41
C GLY A 362 -34.43 27.00 -2.27
N THR A 363 -33.22 26.83 -2.70
CA THR A 363 -32.30 27.95 -2.86
C THR A 363 -32.82 28.84 -3.94
N LYS A 364 -33.17 30.13 -3.62
CA LYS A 364 -33.18 31.16 -4.64
C LYS A 364 -31.76 31.16 -5.21
N ALA A 365 -31.57 30.59 -6.41
CA ALA A 365 -30.37 30.82 -7.16
C ALA A 365 -30.27 32.35 -7.24
N SER A 366 -29.19 32.92 -6.75
CA SER A 366 -28.86 34.31 -7.10
C SER A 366 -28.67 34.27 -8.61
N ASP A 367 -29.62 34.82 -9.35
CA ASP A 367 -29.45 35.16 -10.77
C ASP A 367 -28.21 36.02 -10.83
N GLY A 368 -27.06 35.36 -11.13
CA GLY A 368 -25.83 36.06 -11.42
C GLY A 368 -26.02 36.79 -12.71
N ASP A 369 -26.04 38.10 -12.60
CA ASP A 369 -25.92 38.99 -13.74
C ASP A 369 -24.77 38.58 -14.64
N SER A 370 -25.09 38.43 -15.90
CA SER A 370 -24.25 38.18 -17.07
C SER A 370 -23.07 39.14 -17.23
#